data_a74268bf70a3d1dd953a4c13c914bb02
#
_entry.id   a74268bf70a3d1dd953a4c13c914bb02
#
_cell.length_a   1.000
_cell.length_b   1.000
_cell.length_c   1.000
_cell.angle_alpha   90.00
_cell.angle_beta   90.00
_cell.angle_gamma   90.00
#
_symmetry.space_group_name_H-M   'P 1'
#
loop_
_entity.id
_entity.type
_entity.pdbx_description
1 polymer ?
#
loop_
_entity_poly.entity_id
_entity_poly.type
_entity_poly.pdbx_seq_one_letter_code
_entity_poly.pdbx_strand_id
1 'polypeptide(L)'
;SILVAAITVIVCFIISTLLPGIERKYIHARIQQRIGPIVIAPGIMAPIKFMFKENVKVESPVPGLYKSLPIICFIVVTCLLIALTPQAFAIPALSSLVAIVGLLKVEEICYVLMGALSKSVMSVRMPFPDQIKGAVHNNVTRSFVEDISSRRSLRMITYGSFPLYLALFAPITQARSIFLPDIVAYQQAHGPILFTVSGAIAAIVFFIGYMIILNEYPFSIIKAK
;
A
#
# COMPACT_ATOMS: atom_id res chain seq x y z
N SER A 1 -15.34 -11.02 21.00
CA SER A 1 -16.73 -11.20 20.60
C SER A 1 -17.00 -10.52 19.26
N ILE A 2 -17.94 -11.06 18.49
CA ILE A 2 -18.31 -10.59 17.13
C ILE A 2 -18.68 -9.10 17.13
N LEU A 3 -19.33 -8.63 18.18
CA LEU A 3 -19.74 -7.21 18.30
C LEU A 3 -18.53 -6.27 18.37
N VAL A 4 -17.48 -6.63 19.11
CA VAL A 4 -16.24 -5.83 19.18
C VAL A 4 -15.54 -5.79 17.81
N ALA A 5 -15.46 -6.94 17.12
CA ALA A 5 -14.89 -6.99 15.78
C ALA A 5 -15.68 -6.11 14.79
N ALA A 6 -17.02 -6.17 14.82
CA ALA A 6 -17.86 -5.33 13.97
C ALA A 6 -17.66 -3.84 14.24
N ILE A 7 -17.63 -3.43 15.51
CA ILE A 7 -17.36 -2.03 15.90
C ILE A 7 -15.97 -1.60 15.42
N THR A 8 -14.95 -2.44 15.60
CA THR A 8 -13.57 -2.13 15.15
C THR A 8 -13.52 -1.92 13.64
N VAL A 9 -14.18 -2.79 12.86
CA VAL A 9 -14.23 -2.66 11.39
C VAL A 9 -14.93 -1.35 10.98
N ILE A 10 -16.05 -1.01 11.62
CA ILE A 10 -16.77 0.23 11.34
C ILE A 10 -15.92 1.46 11.67
N VAL A 11 -15.25 1.47 12.83
CA VAL A 11 -14.37 2.57 13.24
C VAL A 11 -13.20 2.71 12.28
N CYS A 12 -12.53 1.62 11.92
CA CYS A 12 -11.45 1.63 10.95
C CYS A 12 -11.91 2.13 9.58
N PHE A 13 -13.09 1.72 9.13
CA PHE A 13 -13.68 2.20 7.88
C PHE A 13 -13.92 3.72 7.92
N ILE A 14 -14.51 4.25 8.99
CA ILE A 14 -14.74 5.69 9.15
C ILE A 14 -13.43 6.45 9.15
N ILE A 15 -12.43 6.00 9.92
CA ILE A 15 -11.11 6.64 9.98
C ILE A 15 -10.44 6.62 8.60
N SER A 16 -10.40 5.48 7.92
CA SER A 16 -9.75 5.34 6.62
C SER A 16 -10.42 6.16 5.51
N THR A 17 -11.73 6.41 5.61
CA THR A 17 -12.44 7.25 4.64
C THR A 17 -12.29 8.74 4.91
N LEU A 18 -12.15 9.15 6.17
CA LEU A 18 -12.00 10.56 6.55
C LEU A 18 -10.54 11.04 6.47
N LEU A 19 -9.58 10.18 6.78
CA LEU A 19 -8.16 10.54 6.85
C LEU A 19 -7.62 11.17 5.56
N PRO A 20 -7.87 10.62 4.35
CA PRO A 20 -7.42 11.24 3.09
C PRO A 20 -8.05 12.62 2.84
N GLY A 21 -9.26 12.83 3.34
CA GLY A 21 -9.95 14.12 3.24
C GLY A 21 -9.34 15.17 4.15
N ILE A 22 -9.03 14.81 5.38
CA ILE A 22 -8.36 15.67 6.35
C ILE A 22 -6.97 16.05 5.83
N GLU A 23 -6.19 15.08 5.37
CA GLU A 23 -4.87 15.28 4.79
C GLU A 23 -4.91 16.27 3.61
N ARG A 24 -5.78 16.04 2.63
CA ARG A 24 -5.88 16.91 1.44
C ARG A 24 -6.39 18.31 1.75
N LYS A 25 -7.29 18.45 2.72
CA LYS A 25 -7.89 19.74 3.08
C LYS A 25 -6.99 20.58 3.98
N TYR A 26 -6.41 19.96 5.01
CA TYR A 26 -5.73 20.70 6.07
C TYR A 26 -4.21 20.70 5.92
N ILE A 27 -3.61 19.68 5.31
CA ILE A 27 -2.17 19.59 5.14
C ILE A 27 -1.78 20.03 3.72
N HIS A 28 -2.17 19.28 2.70
CA HIS A 28 -1.74 19.54 1.33
C HIS A 28 -2.25 20.88 0.79
N ALA A 29 -3.51 21.24 1.06
CA ALA A 29 -4.06 22.49 0.59
C ALA A 29 -3.39 23.71 1.24
N ARG A 30 -3.06 23.62 2.52
CA ARG A 30 -2.35 24.69 3.23
C ARG A 30 -0.91 24.87 2.75
N ILE A 31 -0.18 23.77 2.55
CA ILE A 31 1.17 23.84 1.97
C ILE A 31 1.15 24.41 0.56
N GLN A 32 0.13 24.07 -0.24
CA GLN A 32 -0.02 24.56 -1.62
C GLN A 32 -0.76 25.89 -1.73
N GLN A 33 -1.07 26.55 -0.61
CA GLN A 33 -1.79 27.84 -0.55
C GLN A 33 -3.09 27.86 -1.38
N ARG A 34 -3.84 26.75 -1.36
CA ARG A 34 -5.12 26.59 -2.07
C ARG A 34 -6.23 26.17 -1.12
N ILE A 35 -7.49 26.33 -1.58
CA ILE A 35 -8.66 25.80 -0.88
C ILE A 35 -8.76 24.30 -1.17
N GLY A 36 -8.75 23.49 -0.12
CA GLY A 36 -8.87 22.04 -0.24
C GLY A 36 -10.30 21.56 -0.48
N PRO A 37 -10.47 20.29 -0.92
CA PRO A 37 -11.77 19.69 -1.12
C PRO A 37 -12.54 19.51 0.20
N ILE A 38 -13.82 19.17 0.12
CA ILE A 38 -14.61 18.76 1.28
C ILE A 38 -14.00 17.46 1.84
N VAL A 39 -13.95 17.32 3.18
CA VAL A 39 -13.29 16.17 3.85
C VAL A 39 -13.83 14.81 3.38
N ILE A 40 -15.12 14.71 3.13
CA ILE A 40 -15.78 13.47 2.71
C ILE A 40 -15.52 13.13 1.23
N ALA A 41 -15.13 14.13 0.42
CA ALA A 41 -15.03 13.96 -1.03
C ALA A 41 -13.97 12.92 -1.46
N PRO A 42 -12.74 12.89 -0.93
CA PRO A 42 -11.74 11.92 -1.39
C PRO A 42 -12.03 10.48 -0.97
N GLY A 43 -12.60 10.28 0.21
CA GLY A 43 -12.77 8.93 0.77
C GLY A 43 -14.06 8.25 0.33
N ILE A 44 -15.17 8.96 0.23
CA ILE A 44 -16.49 8.37 -0.05
C ILE A 44 -16.99 8.78 -1.43
N MET A 45 -17.00 10.08 -1.74
CA MET A 45 -17.57 10.59 -2.98
C MET A 45 -16.77 10.15 -4.22
N ALA A 46 -15.43 10.06 -4.13
CA ALA A 46 -14.61 9.67 -5.24
C ALA A 46 -14.83 8.21 -5.67
N PRO A 47 -14.84 7.19 -4.79
CA PRO A 47 -15.20 5.83 -5.16
C PRO A 47 -16.60 5.72 -5.77
N ILE A 48 -17.60 6.38 -5.18
CA ILE A 48 -18.97 6.39 -5.71
C ILE A 48 -18.99 6.99 -7.12
N LYS A 49 -18.31 8.12 -7.33
CA LYS A 49 -18.21 8.72 -8.66
C LYS A 49 -17.56 7.79 -9.68
N PHE A 50 -16.54 7.03 -9.28
CA PHE A 50 -15.89 6.07 -10.17
C PHE A 50 -16.78 4.88 -10.53
N MET A 51 -17.70 4.45 -9.65
CA MET A 51 -18.67 3.39 -9.96
C MET A 51 -19.64 3.77 -11.07
N PHE A 52 -19.94 5.07 -11.23
CA PHE A 52 -20.85 5.58 -12.28
C PHE A 52 -20.14 5.98 -13.57
N LYS A 53 -18.80 5.89 -13.62
CA LYS A 53 -18.06 6.18 -14.85
C LYS A 53 -18.04 4.98 -15.77
N GLU A 54 -18.05 5.25 -17.07
CA GLU A 54 -17.88 4.22 -18.08
C GLU A 54 -16.55 3.49 -17.96
N ASN A 55 -16.59 2.18 -18.12
CA ASN A 55 -15.38 1.36 -18.15
C ASN A 55 -14.64 1.58 -19.47
N VAL A 56 -13.57 2.36 -19.41
CA VAL A 56 -12.65 2.51 -20.52
C VAL A 56 -11.84 1.23 -20.68
N LYS A 57 -11.80 0.68 -21.89
CA LYS A 57 -10.92 -0.47 -22.19
C LYS A 57 -9.47 0.01 -22.15
N VAL A 58 -8.76 -0.39 -21.10
CA VAL A 58 -7.33 -0.09 -20.99
C VAL A 58 -6.56 -1.03 -21.91
N GLU A 59 -5.77 -0.47 -22.82
CA GLU A 59 -4.82 -1.24 -23.61
C GLU A 59 -3.64 -1.64 -22.73
N SER A 60 -3.54 -2.92 -22.43
CA SER A 60 -2.44 -3.49 -21.66
C SER A 60 -1.70 -4.53 -22.51
N PRO A 61 -0.37 -4.67 -22.33
CA PRO A 61 0.39 -5.75 -22.97
C PRO A 61 -0.13 -7.13 -22.59
N VAL A 62 -0.66 -7.28 -21.36
CA VAL A 62 -1.22 -8.52 -20.84
C VAL A 62 -2.58 -8.22 -20.18
N PRO A 63 -3.65 -8.11 -20.99
CA PRO A 63 -4.96 -7.64 -20.50
C PRO A 63 -5.58 -8.57 -19.45
N GLY A 64 -5.34 -9.86 -19.52
CA GLY A 64 -5.83 -10.85 -18.55
C GLY A 64 -5.23 -10.60 -17.15
N LEU A 65 -3.92 -10.48 -17.07
CA LEU A 65 -3.23 -10.19 -15.81
C LEU A 65 -3.64 -8.84 -15.24
N TYR A 66 -3.69 -7.79 -16.09
CA TYR A 66 -4.09 -6.46 -15.65
C TYR A 66 -5.48 -6.43 -15.01
N LYS A 67 -6.44 -7.16 -15.58
CA LYS A 67 -7.81 -7.25 -15.04
C LYS A 67 -7.89 -8.07 -13.76
N SER A 68 -7.00 -9.06 -13.57
CA SER A 68 -7.00 -9.90 -12.37
C SER A 68 -6.35 -9.24 -11.17
N LEU A 69 -5.39 -8.30 -11.38
CA LEU A 69 -4.65 -7.67 -10.28
C LEU A 69 -5.53 -6.97 -9.23
N PRO A 70 -6.56 -6.17 -9.58
CA PRO A 70 -7.45 -5.56 -8.58
C PRO A 70 -8.21 -6.61 -7.76
N ILE A 71 -8.59 -7.72 -8.39
CA ILE A 71 -9.29 -8.82 -7.71
C ILE A 71 -8.35 -9.50 -6.72
N ILE A 72 -7.11 -9.75 -7.12
CA ILE A 72 -6.07 -10.30 -6.24
C ILE A 72 -5.82 -9.37 -5.07
N CYS A 73 -5.67 -8.06 -5.30
CA CYS A 73 -5.53 -7.08 -4.22
C CYS A 73 -6.71 -7.11 -3.25
N PHE A 74 -7.94 -7.18 -3.76
CA PHE A 74 -9.12 -7.25 -2.92
C PHE A 74 -9.14 -8.51 -2.04
N ILE A 75 -8.78 -9.65 -2.60
CA ILE A 75 -8.66 -10.91 -1.85
C ILE A 75 -7.58 -10.79 -0.78
N VAL A 76 -6.40 -10.26 -1.10
CA VAL A 76 -5.28 -10.08 -0.16
C VAL A 76 -5.68 -9.17 1.00
N VAL A 77 -6.30 -8.02 0.71
CA VAL A 77 -6.77 -7.09 1.75
C VAL A 77 -7.84 -7.73 2.63
N THR A 78 -8.74 -8.53 2.04
CA THR A 78 -9.75 -9.28 2.81
C THR A 78 -9.10 -10.31 3.72
N CYS A 79 -8.09 -11.04 3.23
CA CYS A 79 -7.31 -11.99 4.05
C CYS A 79 -6.58 -11.28 5.19
N LEU A 80 -5.99 -10.10 4.93
CA LEU A 80 -5.36 -9.27 5.97
C LEU A 80 -6.36 -8.81 7.02
N LEU A 81 -7.55 -8.38 6.61
CA LEU A 81 -8.61 -7.98 7.54
C LEU A 81 -9.03 -9.15 8.45
N ILE A 82 -9.18 -10.34 7.88
CA ILE A 82 -9.49 -11.56 8.65
C ILE A 82 -8.36 -11.89 9.62
N ALA A 83 -7.10 -11.79 9.16
CA ALA A 83 -5.93 -12.08 10.00
C ALA A 83 -5.80 -11.15 11.20
N LEU A 84 -6.21 -9.89 11.05
CA LEU A 84 -6.14 -8.87 12.08
C LEU A 84 -7.38 -8.84 12.99
N THR A 85 -8.46 -9.51 12.62
CA THR A 85 -9.67 -9.56 13.45
C THR A 85 -9.47 -10.48 14.65
N PRO A 86 -9.78 -10.03 15.87
CA PRO A 86 -9.54 -10.83 17.05
C PRO A 86 -10.44 -12.08 17.11
N GLN A 87 -9.83 -13.22 17.26
CA GLN A 87 -10.33 -14.51 17.74
C GLN A 87 -11.58 -15.15 17.12
N ALA A 88 -12.51 -14.43 16.51
CA ALA A 88 -13.77 -15.01 16.05
C ALA A 88 -13.62 -15.82 14.75
N PHE A 89 -12.61 -15.49 13.94
CA PHE A 89 -12.31 -16.13 12.67
C PHE A 89 -10.83 -16.52 12.54
N ALA A 90 -10.17 -16.80 13.68
CA ALA A 90 -8.76 -17.09 13.71
C ALA A 90 -8.44 -18.35 12.91
N ILE A 91 -8.03 -18.15 11.68
CA ILE A 91 -7.32 -19.19 10.93
C ILE A 91 -5.88 -19.11 11.40
N PRO A 92 -5.35 -20.13 12.14
CA PRO A 92 -4.02 -20.04 12.73
C PRO A 92 -2.91 -19.72 11.73
N ALA A 93 -3.02 -20.23 10.52
CA ALA A 93 -2.05 -19.98 9.46
C ALA A 93 -2.01 -18.50 9.03
N LEU A 94 -3.15 -17.80 9.01
CA LEU A 94 -3.23 -16.37 8.66
C LEU A 94 -2.83 -15.45 9.82
N SER A 95 -3.01 -15.87 11.06
CA SER A 95 -2.68 -15.06 12.25
C SER A 95 -1.17 -15.03 12.56
N SER A 96 -0.36 -15.68 11.76
CA SER A 96 1.10 -15.58 11.84
C SER A 96 1.58 -14.22 11.31
N LEU A 97 2.46 -13.56 12.06
CA LEU A 97 3.03 -12.26 11.65
C LEU A 97 3.79 -12.37 10.30
N VAL A 98 4.39 -13.52 10.03
CA VAL A 98 5.06 -13.81 8.76
C VAL A 98 4.06 -13.83 7.60
N ALA A 99 2.89 -14.44 7.79
CA ALA A 99 1.84 -14.46 6.77
C ALA A 99 1.30 -13.05 6.50
N ILE A 100 1.10 -12.24 7.54
CA ILE A 100 0.67 -10.84 7.41
C ILE A 100 1.69 -10.03 6.59
N VAL A 101 2.98 -10.15 6.91
CA VAL A 101 4.06 -9.49 6.15
C VAL A 101 4.09 -9.97 4.70
N GLY A 102 3.92 -11.28 4.46
CA GLY A 102 3.84 -11.84 3.12
C GLY A 102 2.67 -11.29 2.31
N LEU A 103 1.49 -11.19 2.91
CA LEU A 103 0.30 -10.64 2.26
C LEU A 103 0.46 -9.14 1.93
N LEU A 104 1.02 -8.35 2.86
CA LEU A 104 1.36 -6.93 2.59
C LEU A 104 2.31 -6.80 1.41
N LYS A 105 3.29 -7.71 1.31
CA LYS A 105 4.24 -7.69 0.18
C LYS A 105 3.60 -8.03 -1.15
N VAL A 106 2.65 -8.95 -1.16
CA VAL A 106 1.87 -9.28 -2.38
C VAL A 106 1.05 -8.07 -2.81
N GLU A 107 0.41 -7.35 -1.89
CA GLU A 107 -0.34 -6.13 -2.19
C GLU A 107 0.55 -5.07 -2.85
N GLU A 108 1.72 -4.77 -2.26
CA GLU A 108 2.67 -3.81 -2.80
C GLU A 108 3.11 -4.17 -4.23
N ILE A 109 3.42 -5.44 -4.49
CA ILE A 109 3.80 -5.93 -5.81
C ILE A 109 2.66 -5.77 -6.81
N CYS A 110 1.43 -6.06 -6.41
CA CYS A 110 0.25 -5.89 -7.27
C CYS A 110 0.05 -4.42 -7.67
N TYR A 111 0.25 -3.45 -6.77
CA TYR A 111 0.20 -2.03 -7.11
C TYR A 111 1.25 -1.62 -8.15
N VAL A 112 2.49 -2.08 -7.98
CA VAL A 112 3.56 -1.81 -8.95
C VAL A 112 3.24 -2.43 -10.31
N LEU A 113 2.74 -3.66 -10.33
CA LEU A 113 2.35 -4.34 -11.56
C LEU A 113 1.17 -3.66 -12.26
N MET A 114 0.17 -3.18 -11.52
CA MET A 114 -0.92 -2.40 -12.11
C MET A 114 -0.38 -1.14 -12.80
N GLY A 115 0.56 -0.44 -12.18
CA GLY A 115 1.21 0.73 -12.77
C GLY A 115 2.05 0.38 -14.00
N ALA A 116 2.82 -0.72 -13.95
CA ALA A 116 3.69 -1.15 -15.05
C ALA A 116 2.91 -1.69 -16.27
N LEU A 117 1.75 -2.29 -16.04
CA LEU A 117 0.90 -2.86 -17.08
C LEU A 117 -0.14 -1.89 -17.63
N SER A 118 -0.32 -0.72 -17.02
CA SER A 118 -1.22 0.31 -17.52
C SER A 118 -0.55 1.04 -18.68
N LYS A 119 -1.27 1.21 -19.79
CA LYS A 119 -0.91 2.18 -20.83
C LYS A 119 -1.64 3.49 -20.56
N SER A 120 -0.89 4.54 -20.31
CA SER A 120 -1.43 5.89 -20.19
C SER A 120 -1.54 6.54 -21.57
N VAL A 121 -2.47 7.49 -21.70
CA VAL A 121 -2.57 8.34 -22.89
C VAL A 121 -1.28 9.13 -23.14
N MET A 122 -0.48 9.33 -22.09
CA MET A 122 0.85 9.98 -22.16
C MET A 122 1.93 9.06 -22.71
N SER A 123 1.65 7.76 -22.89
CA SER A 123 2.54 6.81 -23.56
C SER A 123 2.46 6.88 -25.10
N VAL A 124 1.88 7.93 -25.62
CA VAL A 124 1.93 8.26 -27.03
C VAL A 124 3.40 8.30 -27.47
N ARG A 125 3.68 7.65 -28.60
CA ARG A 125 4.97 7.59 -29.26
C ARG A 125 5.77 8.88 -29.05
N MET A 126 6.97 8.77 -28.50
CA MET A 126 7.89 9.87 -28.52
C MET A 126 7.97 10.38 -29.97
N PRO A 127 7.87 11.70 -30.18
CA PRO A 127 7.81 12.25 -31.55
C PRO A 127 9.05 11.95 -32.40
N PHE A 128 10.11 11.40 -31.81
CA PHE A 128 11.38 11.08 -32.47
C PHE A 128 11.90 9.65 -32.17
N PRO A 129 11.13 8.60 -32.53
CA PRO A 129 11.58 7.22 -32.26
C PRO A 129 12.88 6.87 -33.01
N ASP A 130 13.15 7.51 -34.16
CA ASP A 130 14.28 7.21 -35.05
C ASP A 130 15.61 7.80 -34.57
N GLN A 131 15.59 8.72 -33.62
CA GLN A 131 16.81 9.34 -33.08
C GLN A 131 17.44 8.54 -31.94
N ILE A 132 16.75 7.57 -31.39
CA ILE A 132 17.27 6.70 -30.33
C ILE A 132 17.82 5.45 -30.99
N LYS A 133 19.16 5.39 -31.18
CA LYS A 133 19.84 4.16 -31.63
C LYS A 133 19.45 2.99 -30.73
N GLY A 134 18.77 1.99 -31.28
CA GLY A 134 18.27 0.82 -30.57
C GLY A 134 16.78 0.85 -30.21
N ALA A 135 16.05 1.91 -30.51
CA ALA A 135 14.58 1.91 -30.53
C ALA A 135 14.09 1.16 -31.77
N VAL A 136 14.54 -0.07 -31.92
CA VAL A 136 14.13 -0.97 -33.00
C VAL A 136 12.65 -1.23 -32.83
N HIS A 137 11.90 -0.90 -33.85
CA HIS A 137 10.67 -1.46 -34.41
C HIS A 137 9.79 -2.39 -33.55
N ASN A 138 10.02 -2.47 -32.25
CA ASN A 138 9.14 -3.20 -31.37
C ASN A 138 7.89 -2.35 -31.17
N ASN A 139 6.83 -2.71 -31.85
CA ASN A 139 5.45 -2.26 -31.65
C ASN A 139 4.96 -2.48 -30.19
N VAL A 140 5.80 -2.98 -29.32
CA VAL A 140 5.60 -3.07 -27.88
C VAL A 140 5.98 -1.71 -27.28
N THR A 141 5.11 -0.78 -27.46
CA THR A 141 5.18 0.55 -26.84
C THR A 141 5.01 0.44 -25.34
N ARG A 142 6.06 0.07 -24.64
CA ARG A 142 6.14 0.40 -23.21
C ARG A 142 6.40 1.90 -23.12
N SER A 143 5.57 2.61 -22.42
CA SER A 143 5.86 4.00 -22.11
C SER A 143 7.16 4.04 -21.29
N PHE A 144 8.13 4.78 -21.77
CA PHE A 144 9.40 5.00 -21.08
C PHE A 144 9.19 5.54 -19.66
N VAL A 145 8.21 6.42 -19.49
CA VAL A 145 7.86 7.03 -18.20
C VAL A 145 7.27 6.00 -17.24
N GLU A 146 6.39 5.13 -17.71
CA GLU A 146 5.75 4.08 -16.90
C GLU A 146 6.77 3.00 -16.50
N ASP A 147 7.69 2.63 -17.39
CA ASP A 147 8.75 1.67 -17.10
C ASP A 147 9.73 2.23 -16.06
N ILE A 148 10.18 3.47 -16.21
CA ILE A 148 11.02 4.13 -15.20
C ILE A 148 10.29 4.26 -13.87
N SER A 149 9.03 4.67 -13.89
CA SER A 149 8.23 4.85 -12.69
C SER A 149 8.04 3.53 -11.94
N SER A 150 7.70 2.46 -12.66
CA SER A 150 7.52 1.13 -12.07
C SER A 150 8.82 0.55 -11.51
N ARG A 151 9.94 0.70 -12.22
CA ARG A 151 11.26 0.26 -11.73
C ARG A 151 11.69 1.04 -10.48
N ARG A 152 11.43 2.34 -10.44
CA ARG A 152 11.70 3.17 -9.24
C ARG A 152 10.83 2.74 -8.07
N SER A 153 9.52 2.59 -8.29
CA SER A 153 8.60 2.11 -7.26
C SER A 153 9.00 0.74 -6.73
N LEU A 154 9.38 -0.19 -7.62
CA LEU A 154 9.84 -1.51 -7.21
C LEU A 154 11.10 -1.43 -6.33
N ARG A 155 12.08 -0.60 -6.71
CA ARG A 155 13.28 -0.38 -5.89
C ARG A 155 12.95 0.22 -4.52
N MET A 156 12.11 1.26 -4.48
CA MET A 156 11.71 1.90 -3.24
C MET A 156 10.97 0.92 -2.33
N ILE A 157 10.03 0.15 -2.87
CA ILE A 157 9.32 -0.88 -2.11
C ILE A 157 10.27 -1.96 -1.60
N THR A 158 11.23 -2.40 -2.42
CA THR A 158 12.17 -3.45 -2.01
C THR A 158 13.11 -2.97 -0.90
N TYR A 159 13.72 -1.80 -1.06
CA TYR A 159 14.67 -1.29 -0.08
C TYR A 159 13.99 -0.64 1.13
N GLY A 160 12.88 0.08 0.93
CA GLY A 160 12.16 0.77 1.99
C GLY A 160 11.34 -0.17 2.87
N SER A 161 10.79 -1.25 2.31
CA SER A 161 10.00 -2.20 3.09
C SER A 161 10.84 -3.14 3.94
N PHE A 162 12.11 -3.36 3.60
CA PHE A 162 12.98 -4.25 4.37
C PHE A 162 13.12 -3.83 5.84
N PRO A 163 13.51 -2.58 6.17
CA PRO A 163 13.59 -2.16 7.57
C PRO A 163 12.22 -2.18 8.27
N LEU A 164 11.14 -1.84 7.57
CA LEU A 164 9.79 -1.89 8.13
C LEU A 164 9.41 -3.31 8.55
N TYR A 165 9.60 -4.29 7.67
CA TYR A 165 9.29 -5.68 7.99
C TYR A 165 10.21 -6.25 9.05
N LEU A 166 11.49 -5.86 9.03
CA LEU A 166 12.44 -6.25 10.07
C LEU A 166 11.97 -5.75 11.45
N ALA A 167 11.49 -4.52 11.51
CA ALA A 167 10.94 -3.96 12.74
C ALA A 167 9.68 -4.70 13.23
N LEU A 168 8.83 -5.18 12.31
CA LEU A 168 7.66 -5.99 12.66
C LEU A 168 8.04 -7.37 13.25
N PHE A 169 9.25 -7.87 13.00
CA PHE A 169 9.71 -9.12 13.64
C PHE A 169 10.25 -8.91 15.06
N ALA A 170 10.49 -7.69 15.52
CA ALA A 170 10.96 -7.44 16.87
C ALA A 170 10.02 -8.01 17.97
N PRO A 171 8.69 -7.91 17.86
CA PRO A 171 7.78 -8.57 18.79
C PRO A 171 7.91 -10.09 18.85
N ILE A 172 8.25 -10.74 17.74
CA ILE A 172 8.45 -12.19 17.66
C ILE A 172 9.60 -12.62 18.56
N THR A 173 10.70 -11.87 18.54
CA THR A 173 11.90 -12.20 19.32
C THR A 173 11.65 -12.08 20.81
N GLN A 174 10.80 -11.15 21.25
CA GLN A 174 10.46 -10.95 22.65
C GLN A 174 9.40 -11.95 23.14
N ALA A 175 8.36 -12.16 22.38
CA ALA A 175 7.29 -13.11 22.73
C ALA A 175 7.67 -14.56 22.47
N ARG A 176 8.75 -14.82 21.74
CA ARG A 176 9.18 -16.16 21.28
C ARG A 176 8.08 -16.94 20.57
N SER A 177 7.15 -16.25 19.95
CA SER A 177 6.06 -16.80 19.15
C SER A 177 5.86 -16.01 17.88
N ILE A 178 5.46 -16.70 16.80
CA ILE A 178 5.16 -16.11 15.48
C ILE A 178 3.69 -15.69 15.42
N PHE A 179 2.85 -16.24 16.29
CA PHE A 179 1.40 -16.01 16.25
C PHE A 179 1.00 -14.74 16.96
N LEU A 180 0.17 -13.95 16.30
CA LEU A 180 -0.32 -12.68 16.82
C LEU A 180 -1.05 -12.81 18.19
N PRO A 181 -1.91 -13.82 18.42
CA PRO A 181 -2.56 -14.01 19.71
C PRO A 181 -1.57 -14.18 20.86
N ASP A 182 -0.49 -14.93 20.66
CA ASP A 182 0.52 -15.17 21.69
C ASP A 182 1.33 -13.90 21.98
N ILE A 183 1.64 -13.11 20.94
CA ILE A 183 2.31 -11.82 21.10
C ILE A 183 1.43 -10.87 21.91
N VAL A 184 0.12 -10.86 21.65
CA VAL A 184 -0.85 -10.03 22.41
C VAL A 184 -0.93 -10.51 23.85
N ALA A 185 -1.02 -11.81 24.09
CA ALA A 185 -1.03 -12.40 25.44
C ALA A 185 0.26 -12.06 26.22
N TYR A 186 1.41 -12.11 25.55
CA TYR A 186 2.68 -11.72 26.14
C TYR A 186 2.68 -10.24 26.56
N GLN A 187 2.17 -9.33 25.70
CA GLN A 187 2.07 -7.91 26.03
C GLN A 187 1.08 -7.63 27.17
N GLN A 188 0.00 -8.39 27.28
CA GLN A 188 -0.94 -8.27 28.39
C GLN A 188 -0.31 -8.65 29.73
N ALA A 189 0.60 -9.64 29.71
CA ALA A 189 1.28 -10.13 30.91
C ALA A 189 2.48 -9.27 31.33
N HIS A 190 3.26 -8.75 30.37
CA HIS A 190 4.54 -8.07 30.63
C HIS A 190 4.52 -6.57 30.29
N GLY A 191 3.39 -6.06 29.83
CA GLY A 191 3.26 -4.68 29.35
C GLY A 191 3.62 -4.51 27.87
N PRO A 192 3.37 -3.31 27.31
CA PRO A 192 3.58 -3.06 25.88
C PRO A 192 5.06 -3.18 25.50
N ILE A 193 5.35 -3.94 24.46
CA ILE A 193 6.70 -4.14 23.91
C ILE A 193 7.36 -2.82 23.50
N LEU A 194 6.56 -1.84 23.11
CA LEU A 194 7.02 -0.51 22.71
C LEU A 194 7.90 0.18 23.77
N PHE A 195 7.64 -0.06 25.05
CA PHE A 195 8.42 0.55 26.15
C PHE A 195 9.70 -0.20 26.50
N THR A 196 9.96 -1.32 25.85
CA THR A 196 11.27 -1.98 25.95
C THR A 196 12.28 -1.29 25.03
N VAL A 197 13.57 -1.36 25.35
CA VAL A 197 14.62 -0.74 24.54
C VAL A 197 14.60 -1.23 23.09
N SER A 198 14.47 -2.54 22.90
CA SER A 198 14.39 -3.14 21.56
C SER A 198 13.10 -2.78 20.83
N GLY A 199 11.98 -2.68 21.54
CA GLY A 199 10.70 -2.26 20.98
C GLY A 199 10.70 -0.80 20.54
N ALA A 200 11.31 0.08 21.34
CA ALA A 200 11.46 1.51 20.99
C ALA A 200 12.32 1.69 19.73
N ILE A 201 13.45 0.99 19.64
CA ILE A 201 14.31 1.03 18.45
C ILE A 201 13.55 0.50 17.22
N ALA A 202 12.84 -0.63 17.37
CA ALA A 202 12.03 -1.19 16.30
C ALA A 202 10.92 -0.23 15.83
N ALA A 203 10.28 0.49 16.76
CA ALA A 203 9.27 1.49 16.42
C ALA A 203 9.84 2.66 15.60
N ILE A 204 11.04 3.14 15.92
CA ILE A 204 11.73 4.18 15.15
C ILE A 204 12.04 3.67 13.73
N VAL A 205 12.60 2.46 13.63
CA VAL A 205 12.92 1.83 12.33
C VAL A 205 11.66 1.59 11.51
N PHE A 206 10.58 1.14 12.15
CA PHE A 206 9.27 0.98 11.52
C PHE A 206 8.76 2.29 10.95
N PHE A 207 8.81 3.37 11.73
CA PHE A 207 8.34 4.69 11.30
C PHE A 207 9.13 5.23 10.11
N ILE A 208 10.47 5.09 10.13
CA ILE A 208 11.33 5.49 9.01
C ILE A 208 11.00 4.66 7.76
N GLY A 209 10.90 3.33 7.89
CA GLY A 209 10.53 2.45 6.78
C GLY A 209 9.15 2.78 6.21
N TYR A 210 8.20 3.10 7.08
CA TYR A 210 6.85 3.50 6.67
C TYR A 210 6.85 4.81 5.86
N MET A 211 7.63 5.82 6.28
CA MET A 211 7.79 7.06 5.52
C MET A 211 8.36 6.82 4.12
N ILE A 212 9.30 5.88 3.98
CA ILE A 212 9.88 5.53 2.69
C ILE A 212 8.84 4.87 1.77
N ILE A 213 8.03 3.96 2.30
CA ILE A 213 7.01 3.23 1.53
C ILE A 213 5.87 4.15 1.07
N LEU A 214 5.49 5.12 1.89
CA LEU A 214 4.46 6.11 1.50
C LEU A 214 4.82 6.91 0.26
N ASN A 215 6.09 6.87 -0.18
CA ASN A 215 6.56 7.64 -1.33
C ASN A 215 6.20 9.14 -1.24
N GLU A 216 6.07 9.67 -0.05
CA GLU A 216 5.87 11.09 0.19
C GLU A 216 7.21 11.85 0.17
N TYR A 217 7.13 13.17 0.05
CA TYR A 217 8.34 13.99 0.09
C TYR A 217 9.11 13.74 1.41
N PRO A 218 10.44 13.56 1.39
CA PRO A 218 11.40 13.78 0.28
C PRO A 218 11.64 12.56 -0.64
N PHE A 219 11.01 11.43 -0.39
CA PHE A 219 11.28 10.19 -1.14
C PHE A 219 10.57 10.11 -2.50
N SER A 220 9.54 10.92 -2.73
CA SER A 220 8.83 10.98 -4.01
C SER A 220 9.47 11.97 -4.99
N ILE A 221 10.63 11.62 -5.53
CA ILE A 221 11.32 12.45 -6.53
C ILE A 221 10.55 12.52 -7.87
N ILE A 222 9.57 11.67 -8.07
CA ILE A 222 8.77 11.62 -9.31
C ILE A 222 7.80 12.80 -9.42
N LYS A 223 7.41 13.41 -8.31
CA LYS A 223 6.53 14.60 -8.29
C LYS A 223 7.28 15.93 -8.44
N ALA A 224 8.59 15.90 -8.57
CA ALA A 224 9.42 17.11 -8.58
C ALA A 224 9.69 17.64 -10.00
N LYS A 225 8.82 17.37 -10.98
CA LYS A 225 8.71 18.19 -12.22
C LYS A 225 7.40 17.97 -12.91
#